data_e8ef8a0228077021bb2ec86b5095e686
#
_entry.id   e8ef8a0228077021bb2ec86b5095e686
#
_cell.length_a   1.000
_cell.length_b   1.000
_cell.length_c   1.000
_cell.angle_alpha   90.00
_cell.angle_beta   90.00
_cell.angle_gamma   90.00
#
_symmetry.space_group_name_H-M   'P 1'
#
loop_
_entity.id
_entity.type
_entity.pdbx_description
1 polymer ?
#
loop_
_entity_poly.entity_id
_entity_poly.type
_entity_poly.pdbx_seq_one_letter_code
_entity_poly.pdbx_strand_id
1 'polypeptide(L)'
;MEYRIRDLFRRNGYFVVRAAQSKPIDLVCLRNGRSVLVECKAGASFLGKDRKRELLDLAKQSGAAVVLARRKRRRVELTDLESGRLLEPENLLEL
;
A
#
# COMPACT_ATOMS: atom_id res chain seq x y z
N MET A 1 -9.12 -9.39 2.00
CA MET A 1 -7.98 -8.62 2.53
C MET A 1 -7.99 -7.16 2.15
N GLU A 2 -8.30 -6.84 0.90
CA GLU A 2 -8.34 -5.43 0.46
C GLU A 2 -9.30 -4.57 1.29
N TYR A 3 -10.47 -5.13 1.64
CA TYR A 3 -11.43 -4.39 2.46
C TYR A 3 -10.89 -4.05 3.84
N ARG A 4 -10.11 -4.96 4.42
CA ARG A 4 -9.51 -4.74 5.73
C ARG A 4 -8.47 -3.62 5.67
N ILE A 5 -7.66 -3.59 4.60
CA ILE A 5 -6.67 -2.54 4.39
C ILE A 5 -7.37 -1.21 4.10
N ARG A 6 -8.42 -1.23 3.26
CA ARG A 6 -9.22 -0.05 2.99
C ARG A 6 -9.73 0.59 4.28
N ASP A 7 -10.29 -0.25 5.17
CA ASP A 7 -10.86 0.25 6.42
C ASP A 7 -9.78 0.81 7.34
N LEU A 8 -8.60 0.20 7.36
CA LEU A 8 -7.48 0.69 8.14
C LEU A 8 -7.07 2.09 7.69
N PHE A 9 -6.92 2.30 6.39
CA PHE A 9 -6.57 3.62 5.86
C PHE A 9 -7.69 4.64 6.09
N ARG A 10 -8.94 4.23 5.91
CA ARG A 10 -10.09 5.11 6.17
C ARG A 10 -10.12 5.58 7.63
N ARG A 11 -9.85 4.70 8.56
CA ARG A 11 -9.80 5.07 9.99
C ARG A 11 -8.69 6.06 10.29
N ASN A 12 -7.68 6.12 9.44
CA ASN A 12 -6.59 7.07 9.56
C ASN A 12 -6.76 8.30 8.67
N GLY A 13 -7.98 8.56 8.23
CA GLY A 13 -8.32 9.79 7.53
C GLY A 13 -8.04 9.80 6.04
N TYR A 14 -7.77 8.64 5.44
CA TYR A 14 -7.53 8.54 4.00
C TYR A 14 -8.83 8.33 3.22
N PHE A 15 -8.92 8.96 2.07
CA PHE A 15 -9.89 8.62 1.05
C PHE A 15 -9.30 7.47 0.22
N VAL A 16 -10.01 6.35 0.14
CA VAL A 16 -9.47 5.15 -0.49
C VAL A 16 -10.20 4.83 -1.78
N VAL A 17 -9.44 4.66 -2.86
CA VAL A 17 -9.94 4.26 -4.16
C VAL A 17 -9.42 2.86 -4.46
N ARG A 18 -10.33 1.94 -4.80
CA ARG A 18 -9.96 0.63 -5.30
C ARG A 18 -9.73 0.72 -6.80
N ALA A 19 -8.62 0.18 -7.25
CA ALA A 19 -8.31 0.15 -8.67
C ALA A 19 -9.10 -0.96 -9.37
N ALA A 20 -9.31 -0.79 -10.66
CA ALA A 20 -9.99 -1.78 -11.49
C ALA A 20 -9.08 -2.99 -11.75
N GLN A 21 -9.64 -4.03 -12.37
CA GLN A 21 -8.96 -5.31 -12.54
C GLN A 21 -7.65 -5.25 -13.31
N SER A 22 -7.54 -4.38 -14.31
CA SER A 22 -6.32 -4.27 -15.10
C SER A 22 -5.32 -3.28 -14.52
N LYS A 23 -5.34 -3.13 -13.25
CA LYS A 23 -4.60 -2.15 -12.49
C LYS A 23 -3.11 -2.44 -12.36
N PRO A 24 -2.27 -1.42 -12.22
CA PRO A 24 -0.91 -1.61 -11.73
C PRO A 24 -0.83 -1.74 -10.21
N ILE A 25 -1.86 -1.32 -9.48
CA ILE A 25 -1.90 -1.34 -8.01
C ILE A 25 -3.31 -1.70 -7.54
N ASP A 26 -3.43 -2.08 -6.26
CA ASP A 26 -4.72 -2.48 -5.70
C ASP A 26 -5.53 -1.31 -5.14
N LEU A 27 -4.90 -0.44 -4.37
CA LEU A 27 -5.56 0.70 -3.75
C LEU A 27 -4.76 1.98 -3.94
N VAL A 28 -5.47 3.10 -4.04
CA VAL A 28 -4.89 4.43 -3.98
C VAL A 28 -5.51 5.15 -2.80
N CYS A 29 -4.69 5.61 -1.87
CA CYS A 29 -5.14 6.27 -0.65
C CYS A 29 -4.68 7.73 -0.67
N LEU A 30 -5.61 8.64 -0.45
CA LEU A 30 -5.37 10.08 -0.58
C LEU A 30 -5.69 10.79 0.73
N ARG A 31 -4.78 11.68 1.15
CA ARG A 31 -4.97 12.46 2.35
C ARG A 31 -4.11 13.72 2.31
N ASN A 32 -4.74 14.89 2.46
CA ASN A 32 -4.04 16.18 2.57
C ASN A 32 -2.96 16.39 1.50
N GLY A 33 -3.30 16.14 0.24
CA GLY A 33 -2.37 16.31 -0.86
C GLY A 33 -1.33 15.20 -0.99
N ARG A 34 -1.39 14.19 -0.13
CA ARG A 34 -0.50 13.04 -0.18
C ARG A 34 -1.20 11.85 -0.79
N SER A 35 -0.44 11.03 -1.50
CA SER A 35 -0.96 9.80 -2.09
C SER A 35 -0.12 8.61 -1.66
N VAL A 36 -0.80 7.50 -1.39
CA VAL A 36 -0.17 6.24 -1.01
C VAL A 36 -0.72 5.16 -1.93
N LEU A 37 0.18 4.47 -2.61
CA LEU A 37 -0.16 3.34 -3.46
C LEU A 37 -0.01 2.07 -2.64
N VAL A 38 -1.03 1.23 -2.63
CA VAL A 38 -1.02 0.02 -1.82
C VAL A 38 -1.15 -1.21 -2.70
N GLU A 39 -0.20 -2.12 -2.57
CA GLU A 39 -0.24 -3.44 -3.19
C GLU A 39 -0.52 -4.46 -2.12
N CYS A 40 -1.52 -5.32 -2.34
CA CYS A 40 -1.93 -6.34 -1.39
C CYS A 40 -1.45 -7.72 -1.85
N LYS A 41 -0.79 -8.45 -0.96
CA LYS A 41 -0.33 -9.81 -1.23
C LYS A 41 -0.79 -10.75 -0.14
N ALA A 42 -1.29 -11.92 -0.51
CA ALA A 42 -1.77 -12.91 0.43
C ALA A 42 -0.67 -13.92 0.76
N GLY A 43 -0.57 -14.27 2.04
CA GLY A 43 0.29 -15.36 2.50
C GLY A 43 1.75 -15.19 2.11
N ALA A 44 2.34 -16.26 1.55
CA ALA A 44 3.73 -16.31 1.17
C ALA A 44 4.00 -15.87 -0.26
N SER A 45 3.02 -15.26 -0.93
CA SER A 45 3.19 -14.76 -2.29
C SER A 45 4.34 -13.77 -2.37
N PHE A 46 5.13 -13.89 -3.42
CA PHE A 46 6.33 -13.09 -3.58
C PHE A 46 6.07 -11.84 -4.40
N LEU A 47 6.65 -10.72 -3.98
CA LEU A 47 6.71 -9.54 -4.84
C LEU A 47 8.02 -9.64 -5.62
N GLY A 48 7.94 -9.95 -6.92
CA GLY A 48 9.12 -10.08 -7.76
C GLY A 48 9.88 -8.77 -7.93
N LYS A 49 11.14 -8.87 -8.32
CA LYS A 49 12.01 -7.70 -8.50
C LYS A 49 11.46 -6.72 -9.53
N ASP A 50 10.94 -7.24 -10.64
CA ASP A 50 10.41 -6.38 -11.70
C ASP A 50 9.17 -5.64 -11.24
N ARG A 51 8.30 -6.32 -10.53
CA ARG A 51 7.09 -5.72 -9.99
C ARG A 51 7.43 -4.65 -8.95
N LYS A 52 8.40 -4.95 -8.08
CA LYS A 52 8.86 -3.97 -7.09
C LYS A 52 9.38 -2.71 -7.77
N ARG A 53 10.20 -2.89 -8.80
CA ARG A 53 10.75 -1.76 -9.56
C ARG A 53 9.65 -0.95 -10.20
N GLU A 54 8.68 -1.61 -10.82
CA GLU A 54 7.54 -0.95 -11.45
C GLU A 54 6.77 -0.08 -10.44
N LEU A 55 6.52 -0.61 -9.26
CA LEU A 55 5.80 0.12 -8.21
C LEU A 55 6.61 1.30 -7.70
N LEU A 56 7.91 1.13 -7.49
CA LEU A 56 8.78 2.21 -7.04
C LEU A 56 8.90 3.31 -8.10
N ASP A 57 8.98 2.95 -9.37
CA ASP A 57 9.01 3.92 -10.45
C ASP A 57 7.71 4.71 -10.52
N LEU A 58 6.58 4.02 -10.38
CA LEU A 58 5.27 4.66 -10.38
C LEU A 58 5.15 5.65 -9.22
N ALA A 59 5.61 5.25 -8.03
CA ALA A 59 5.61 6.12 -6.86
C ALA A 59 6.47 7.36 -7.08
N LYS A 60 7.66 7.18 -7.64
CA LYS A 60 8.58 8.26 -7.90
C LYS A 60 7.98 9.26 -8.90
N GLN A 61 7.37 8.77 -9.96
CA GLN A 61 6.74 9.63 -10.97
C GLN A 61 5.56 10.43 -10.43
N SER A 62 4.81 9.84 -9.51
CA SER A 62 3.61 10.45 -8.97
C SER A 62 3.83 11.20 -7.65
N GLY A 63 5.01 11.09 -7.07
CA GLY A 63 5.28 11.66 -5.75
C GLY A 63 4.59 10.93 -4.62
N ALA A 64 4.19 9.68 -4.84
CA ALA A 64 3.44 8.89 -3.86
C ALA A 64 4.36 8.01 -3.02
N ALA A 65 3.89 7.63 -1.83
CA ALA A 65 4.48 6.54 -1.08
C ALA A 65 3.93 5.21 -1.60
N VAL A 66 4.67 4.12 -1.41
CA VAL A 66 4.20 2.78 -1.76
C VAL A 66 4.25 1.89 -0.55
N VAL A 67 3.14 1.23 -0.26
CA VAL A 67 3.01 0.31 0.85
C VAL A 67 2.67 -1.07 0.32
N LEU A 68 3.41 -2.06 0.79
CA LEU A 68 3.08 -3.46 0.56
C LEU A 68 2.30 -3.96 1.78
N ALA A 69 1.07 -4.38 1.55
CA ALA A 69 0.23 -4.96 2.59
C ALA A 69 0.22 -6.48 2.41
N ARG A 70 0.72 -7.20 3.40
CA ARG A 70 0.80 -8.67 3.34
C ARG A 70 -0.02 -9.27 4.47
N ARG A 71 -0.86 -10.22 4.12
CA ARG A 71 -1.61 -10.96 5.11
C ARG A 71 -0.75 -12.11 5.66
N LYS A 72 -0.54 -12.10 6.99
CA LYS A 72 0.14 -13.19 7.68
C LYS A 72 -0.79 -13.74 8.76
N ARG A 73 -1.39 -14.89 8.49
CA ARG A 73 -2.38 -15.51 9.37
C ARG A 73 -3.54 -14.54 9.63
N ARG A 74 -3.70 -14.06 10.87
CA ARG A 74 -4.79 -13.14 11.27
C ARG A 74 -4.34 -11.68 11.23
N ARG A 75 -3.07 -11.43 10.91
CA ARG A 75 -2.51 -10.09 10.93
C ARG A 75 -2.27 -9.58 9.53
N VAL A 76 -2.24 -8.27 9.41
CA VAL A 76 -1.81 -7.61 8.20
C VAL A 76 -0.53 -6.86 8.52
N GLU A 77 0.51 -7.12 7.74
CA GLU A 77 1.78 -6.47 7.87
C GLU A 77 1.91 -5.42 6.77
N LEU A 78 2.24 -4.20 7.15
CA LEU A 78 2.43 -3.10 6.22
C LEU A 78 3.91 -2.75 6.15
N THR A 79 4.43 -2.63 4.94
CA THR A 79 5.84 -2.29 4.72
C THR A 79 5.92 -1.12 3.76
N ASP A 80 6.69 -0.09 4.12
CA ASP A 80 7.06 0.96 3.19
C ASP A 80 8.03 0.33 2.19
N LEU A 81 7.60 0.24 0.94
CA LEU A 81 8.35 -0.52 -0.06
C LEU A 81 9.70 0.11 -0.37
N GLU A 82 9.79 1.43 -0.31
CA GLU A 82 11.04 2.13 -0.62
C GLU A 82 12.11 1.90 0.46
N SER A 83 11.73 2.08 1.73
CA SER A 83 12.69 1.97 2.84
C SER A 83 12.81 0.56 3.40
N GLY A 84 11.82 -0.29 3.16
CA GLY A 84 11.73 -1.61 3.78
C GLY A 84 11.24 -1.57 5.23
N ARG A 85 10.85 -0.39 5.73
CA ARG A 85 10.42 -0.22 7.11
C ARG A 85 9.03 -0.80 7.32
N LEU A 86 8.85 -1.54 8.41
CA LEU A 86 7.54 -1.99 8.86
C LEU A 86 6.76 -0.81 9.43
N LEU A 87 5.49 -0.73 9.09
CA LEU A 87 4.62 0.37 9.50
C LEU A 87 3.60 -0.12 10.51
N GLU A 88 3.42 0.67 11.58
CA GLU A 88 2.31 0.50 12.50
C GLU A 88 1.16 1.42 12.07
N PRO A 89 -0.08 1.19 12.56
CA PRO A 89 -1.21 2.03 12.17
C PRO A 89 -0.97 3.53 12.36
N GLU A 90 -0.30 3.93 13.45
CA GLU A 90 0.01 5.33 13.70
C GLU A 90 0.99 5.92 12.72
N ASN A 91 1.82 5.09 12.07
CA ASN A 91 2.75 5.56 11.06
C ASN A 91 2.08 5.97 9.75
N LEU A 92 0.84 5.55 9.53
CA LEU A 92 0.11 5.88 8.31
C LEU A 92 -0.12 7.38 8.16
N LEU A 93 -0.17 8.11 9.27
CA LEU A 93 -0.33 9.56 9.24
C LEU A 93 0.94 10.28 8.78
N GLU A 94 2.07 9.59 8.79
CA GLU A 94 3.38 10.13 8.41
C GLU A 94 3.73 9.92 6.93
N LEU A 95 2.93 9.13 6.23
CA LEU A 95 3.21 8.79 4.84
C LEU A 95 3.00 9.95 3.87
#